data_910d32b38234cac38ec6c4ace81d2ce1
#
_entry.id   910d32b38234cac38ec6c4ace81d2ce1
#
_cell.length_a   1.000
_cell.length_b   1.000
_cell.length_c   1.000
_cell.angle_alpha   90.00
_cell.angle_beta   90.00
_cell.angle_gamma   90.00
#
_symmetry.space_group_name_H-M   'P 1'
#
loop_
_entity.id
_entity.type
_entity.pdbx_description
1 polymer ?
#
loop_
_entity_poly.entity_id
_entity_poly.type
_entity_poly.pdbx_seq_one_letter_code
_entity_poly.pdbx_strand_id
1 'polypeptide(L)'
;MRHTKLVLFFSLIALNCSKDESVDLIPQNAYNIELTVEQNLNNGVDILDILEVNDISSLYGIEYNGGFIFDVNNEDGSMIVATDYSQIGSVAWGDVFSLDTNTEIGSGDSNTQMIVDGNQNDNSADGGFEFGSDDYAFKIVNDLEYKDNNDWFIPSRDSMKAIFDNVHSQGFGNFNENLIYWSSTKIEYSPYVMGFNFDSWGGEAFLGSCASPNGILIARKIN
;
A
#
# COMPACT_ATOMS: atom_id res chain seq x y z
N MET A 1 -71.46 -35.06 53.24
CA MET A 1 -71.44 -34.38 51.90
C MET A 1 -70.61 -33.10 52.04
N ARG A 2 -69.42 -33.05 51.45
CA ARG A 2 -68.50 -31.90 51.54
C ARG A 2 -68.66 -31.05 50.28
N HIS A 3 -69.08 -29.79 50.47
CA HIS A 3 -69.19 -28.84 49.40
C HIS A 3 -67.78 -28.14 49.18
N THR A 4 -67.16 -28.44 48.06
CA THR A 4 -65.93 -27.76 47.67
C THR A 4 -66.30 -26.49 46.89
N LYS A 5 -65.91 -25.33 47.44
CA LYS A 5 -66.04 -24.04 46.74
C LYS A 5 -64.88 -23.85 45.80
N LEU A 6 -65.17 -23.71 44.53
CA LEU A 6 -64.25 -23.37 43.50
C LEU A 6 -64.05 -21.84 43.49
N VAL A 7 -62.80 -21.38 43.79
CA VAL A 7 -62.41 -19.97 43.71
C VAL A 7 -61.75 -19.78 42.35
N LEU A 8 -62.41 -19.02 41.48
CA LEU A 8 -61.81 -18.59 40.18
C LEU A 8 -60.88 -17.38 40.45
N PHE A 9 -59.59 -17.57 40.20
CA PHE A 9 -58.63 -16.46 40.16
C PHE A 9 -58.61 -15.88 38.75
N PHE A 10 -59.06 -14.66 38.56
CA PHE A 10 -58.88 -13.86 37.38
C PHE A 10 -57.48 -13.23 37.44
N SER A 11 -56.56 -13.72 36.63
CA SER A 11 -55.25 -13.09 36.42
C SER A 11 -55.40 -11.98 35.37
N LEU A 12 -55.27 -10.74 35.81
CA LEU A 12 -55.12 -9.60 34.89
C LEU A 12 -53.71 -9.66 34.28
N ILE A 13 -53.62 -9.99 33.01
CA ILE A 13 -52.39 -9.82 32.24
C ILE A 13 -52.34 -8.36 31.80
N ALA A 14 -51.50 -7.56 32.48
CA ALA A 14 -51.14 -6.23 32.01
C ALA A 14 -50.22 -6.38 30.77
N LEU A 15 -50.73 -6.08 29.61
CA LEU A 15 -49.93 -5.90 28.38
C LEU A 15 -49.13 -4.61 28.54
N ASN A 16 -47.88 -4.73 28.99
CA ASN A 16 -46.90 -3.69 28.83
C ASN A 16 -46.55 -3.59 27.34
N CYS A 17 -47.10 -2.62 26.67
CA CYS A 17 -46.65 -2.18 25.36
C CYS A 17 -45.33 -1.44 25.59
N SER A 18 -44.19 -2.14 25.56
CA SER A 18 -42.89 -1.52 25.39
C SER A 18 -42.87 -0.92 23.99
N LYS A 19 -42.76 0.40 23.91
CA LYS A 19 -42.29 1.02 22.66
C LYS A 19 -40.90 0.41 22.38
N ASP A 20 -40.82 -0.44 21.40
CA ASP A 20 -39.55 -0.75 20.75
C ASP A 20 -39.05 0.58 20.16
N GLU A 21 -38.18 1.27 20.89
CA GLU A 21 -37.26 2.20 20.24
C GLU A 21 -36.44 1.32 19.32
N SER A 22 -36.73 1.41 18.01
CA SER A 22 -35.86 0.89 16.98
C SER A 22 -34.54 1.61 17.17
N VAL A 23 -33.59 0.95 17.83
CA VAL A 23 -32.20 1.34 17.75
C VAL A 23 -31.85 1.16 16.26
N ASP A 24 -31.80 2.27 15.52
CA ASP A 24 -31.22 2.27 14.18
C ASP A 24 -29.79 1.73 14.37
N LEU A 25 -29.59 0.46 14.05
CA LEU A 25 -28.28 -0.16 14.02
C LEU A 25 -27.52 0.56 12.91
N ILE A 26 -26.59 1.42 13.30
CA ILE A 26 -25.63 2.00 12.36
C ILE A 26 -24.99 0.82 11.62
N PRO A 27 -25.01 0.77 10.29
CA PRO A 27 -24.34 -0.29 9.55
C PRO A 27 -22.92 -0.46 10.07
N GLN A 28 -22.47 -1.68 10.24
CA GLN A 28 -21.23 -2.02 10.94
C GLN A 28 -19.99 -1.32 10.34
N ASN A 29 -20.08 -0.84 9.09
CA ASN A 29 -19.05 -0.16 8.35
C ASN A 29 -19.45 1.25 7.90
N ALA A 30 -20.40 1.91 8.60
CA ALA A 30 -20.73 3.30 8.31
C ALA A 30 -19.68 4.25 8.89
N TYR A 31 -19.38 5.33 8.16
CA TYR A 31 -18.48 6.38 8.65
C TYR A 31 -18.99 6.95 9.99
N ASN A 32 -18.10 7.01 10.98
CA ASN A 32 -18.38 7.56 12.29
C ASN A 32 -17.55 8.83 12.52
N ILE A 33 -18.21 9.98 12.61
CA ILE A 33 -17.59 11.29 12.80
C ILE A 33 -16.86 11.44 14.17
N GLU A 34 -17.20 10.62 15.15
CA GLU A 34 -16.55 10.61 16.46
C GLU A 34 -15.19 9.88 16.46
N LEU A 35 -14.89 9.17 15.37
CA LEU A 35 -13.64 8.44 15.18
C LEU A 35 -12.70 9.21 14.25
N THR A 36 -11.40 8.94 14.39
CA THR A 36 -10.42 9.44 13.43
C THR A 36 -10.58 8.75 12.06
N VAL A 37 -9.99 9.32 11.01
CA VAL A 37 -9.94 8.69 9.67
C VAL A 37 -9.30 7.30 9.75
N GLU A 38 -8.17 7.17 10.45
CA GLU A 38 -7.48 5.89 10.67
C GLU A 38 -8.37 4.87 11.39
N GLN A 39 -9.12 5.28 12.41
CA GLN A 39 -10.04 4.40 13.13
C GLN A 39 -11.20 3.95 12.24
N ASN A 40 -11.79 4.85 11.44
CA ASN A 40 -12.82 4.50 10.46
C ASN A 40 -12.27 3.49 9.43
N LEU A 41 -11.09 3.75 8.87
CA LEU A 41 -10.42 2.85 7.94
C LEU A 41 -10.18 1.46 8.54
N ASN A 42 -9.65 1.39 9.75
CA ASN A 42 -9.39 0.13 10.46
C ASN A 42 -10.67 -0.62 10.87
N ASN A 43 -11.80 0.08 10.97
CA ASN A 43 -13.11 -0.53 11.16
C ASN A 43 -13.75 -1.02 9.86
N GLY A 44 -13.06 -0.87 8.71
CA GLY A 44 -13.53 -1.33 7.41
C GLY A 44 -14.56 -0.41 6.76
N VAL A 45 -14.57 0.88 7.11
CA VAL A 45 -15.34 1.89 6.38
C VAL A 45 -14.77 2.02 4.97
N ASP A 46 -15.65 2.08 3.98
CA ASP A 46 -15.25 2.25 2.58
C ASP A 46 -14.50 3.58 2.39
N ILE A 47 -13.47 3.55 1.55
CA ILE A 47 -12.65 4.73 1.27
C ILE A 47 -13.48 5.87 0.67
N LEU A 48 -14.42 5.56 -0.21
CA LEU A 48 -15.27 6.59 -0.81
C LEU A 48 -16.18 7.24 0.24
N ASP A 49 -16.70 6.48 1.21
CA ASP A 49 -17.47 7.03 2.34
C ASP A 49 -16.61 7.94 3.23
N ILE A 50 -15.32 7.60 3.41
CA ILE A 50 -14.37 8.45 4.12
C ILE A 50 -14.13 9.76 3.35
N LEU A 51 -13.97 9.67 2.04
CA LEU A 51 -13.70 10.82 1.16
C LEU A 51 -14.91 11.73 0.93
N GLU A 52 -16.15 11.27 1.19
CA GLU A 52 -17.32 12.16 1.21
C GLU A 52 -17.23 13.23 2.32
N VAL A 53 -16.49 12.96 3.38
CA VAL A 53 -16.42 13.80 4.58
C VAL A 53 -15.05 14.42 4.79
N ASN A 54 -14.00 13.77 4.28
CA ASN A 54 -12.61 14.17 4.53
C ASN A 54 -11.88 14.46 3.22
N ASP A 55 -10.86 15.29 3.29
CA ASP A 55 -9.91 15.49 2.20
C ASP A 55 -9.04 14.22 2.03
N ILE A 56 -8.68 13.91 0.78
CA ILE A 56 -7.84 12.75 0.44
C ILE A 56 -6.51 12.73 1.19
N SER A 57 -5.94 13.91 1.46
CA SER A 57 -4.69 14.05 2.22
C SER A 57 -4.78 13.52 3.65
N SER A 58 -5.98 13.37 4.19
CA SER A 58 -6.21 12.79 5.53
C SER A 58 -5.92 11.29 5.60
N LEU A 59 -5.83 10.62 4.46
CA LEU A 59 -5.46 9.20 4.34
C LEU A 59 -3.95 9.01 4.21
N TYR A 60 -3.21 10.01 3.73
CA TYR A 60 -1.79 9.87 3.49
C TYR A 60 -1.00 9.70 4.80
N GLY A 61 -0.02 8.79 4.77
CA GLY A 61 0.82 8.47 5.91
C GLY A 61 0.18 7.55 6.96
N ILE A 62 -1.09 7.16 6.81
CA ILE A 62 -1.69 6.12 7.65
C ILE A 62 -1.04 4.78 7.31
N GLU A 63 -0.57 4.04 8.34
CA GLU A 63 -0.10 2.67 8.15
C GLU A 63 -1.30 1.74 7.97
N TYR A 64 -1.37 1.09 6.79
CA TYR A 64 -2.47 0.21 6.44
C TYR A 64 -1.97 -0.96 5.59
N ASN A 65 -2.42 -2.17 5.87
CA ASN A 65 -2.09 -3.38 5.11
C ASN A 65 -0.59 -3.55 4.80
N GLY A 66 0.26 -3.17 5.75
CA GLY A 66 1.70 -3.43 5.70
C GLY A 66 2.58 -2.30 5.18
N GLY A 67 1.99 -1.18 4.76
CA GLY A 67 2.72 0.01 4.34
C GLY A 67 1.99 1.31 4.68
N PHE A 68 2.55 2.44 4.29
CA PHE A 68 1.97 3.76 4.49
C PHE A 68 1.25 4.21 3.21
N ILE A 69 0.00 4.65 3.33
CA ILE A 69 -0.80 5.12 2.19
C ILE A 69 -0.14 6.36 1.59
N PHE A 70 0.17 6.34 0.31
CA PHE A 70 0.75 7.48 -0.40
C PHE A 70 -0.06 7.92 -1.64
N ASP A 71 -0.94 7.06 -2.12
CA ASP A 71 -1.82 7.35 -3.25
C ASP A 71 -3.19 6.72 -3.03
N VAL A 72 -4.23 7.42 -3.44
CA VAL A 72 -5.63 6.99 -3.33
C VAL A 72 -6.36 7.41 -4.58
N ASN A 73 -7.06 6.48 -5.20
CA ASN A 73 -7.95 6.77 -6.31
C ASN A 73 -9.33 7.19 -5.77
N ASN A 74 -9.73 8.41 -6.02
CA ASN A 74 -11.01 8.96 -5.57
C ASN A 74 -12.22 8.50 -6.40
N GLU A 75 -12.01 7.73 -7.47
CA GLU A 75 -13.09 7.19 -8.30
C GLU A 75 -13.56 5.81 -7.82
N ASP A 76 -12.64 4.98 -7.35
CA ASP A 76 -12.92 3.59 -6.97
C ASP A 76 -12.46 3.21 -5.55
N GLY A 77 -11.80 4.13 -4.83
CA GLY A 77 -11.31 3.90 -3.48
C GLY A 77 -10.06 3.03 -3.37
N SER A 78 -9.49 2.60 -4.50
CA SER A 78 -8.23 1.85 -4.47
C SER A 78 -7.08 2.69 -3.93
N MET A 79 -6.14 2.04 -3.25
CA MET A 79 -5.01 2.69 -2.59
C MET A 79 -3.69 2.05 -2.99
N ILE A 80 -2.60 2.81 -2.82
CA ILE A 80 -1.26 2.26 -2.90
C ILE A 80 -0.52 2.60 -1.60
N VAL A 81 0.08 1.56 -1.01
CA VAL A 81 0.90 1.69 0.21
C VAL A 81 2.35 1.37 -0.08
N ALA A 82 3.27 1.95 0.71
CA ALA A 82 4.71 1.69 0.58
C ALA A 82 5.40 1.58 1.94
N THR A 83 6.51 0.82 1.97
CA THR A 83 7.35 0.68 3.17
C THR A 83 8.80 0.41 2.79
N ASP A 84 9.74 0.75 3.69
CA ASP A 84 11.15 0.43 3.55
C ASP A 84 11.39 -1.09 3.68
N TYR A 85 12.16 -1.65 2.75
CA TYR A 85 12.59 -3.05 2.77
C TYR A 85 14.11 -3.19 2.64
N SER A 86 14.85 -2.13 2.89
CA SER A 86 16.32 -2.11 2.82
C SER A 86 17.02 -2.97 3.90
N GLN A 87 16.27 -3.58 4.80
CA GLN A 87 16.77 -4.50 5.83
C GLN A 87 17.58 -5.69 5.28
N ILE A 88 17.38 -6.06 4.02
CA ILE A 88 18.18 -7.07 3.31
C ILE A 88 19.51 -6.53 2.79
N GLY A 89 19.77 -5.23 2.98
CA GLY A 89 20.93 -4.54 2.43
C GLY A 89 20.67 -3.94 1.06
N SER A 90 21.76 -3.52 0.43
CA SER A 90 21.71 -2.93 -0.91
C SER A 90 22.01 -3.98 -1.96
N VAL A 91 21.24 -3.99 -3.03
CA VAL A 91 21.33 -4.94 -4.15
C VAL A 91 21.32 -4.22 -5.48
N ALA A 92 21.83 -4.88 -6.53
CA ALA A 92 21.81 -4.36 -7.89
C ALA A 92 20.38 -4.24 -8.42
N TRP A 93 20.16 -3.33 -9.35
CA TRP A 93 18.88 -3.14 -10.02
C TRP A 93 18.51 -4.35 -10.88
N GLY A 94 19.40 -4.78 -11.73
CA GLY A 94 19.25 -5.87 -12.72
C GLY A 94 20.11 -5.60 -13.93
N ASP A 95 19.94 -6.39 -15.01
CA ASP A 95 20.76 -6.34 -16.23
C ASP A 95 19.89 -6.39 -17.49
N VAL A 96 18.91 -5.52 -17.60
CA VAL A 96 18.10 -5.38 -18.82
C VAL A 96 18.44 -4.06 -19.49
N PHE A 97 18.90 -4.11 -20.72
CA PHE A 97 19.31 -2.93 -21.48
C PHE A 97 18.19 -2.40 -22.38
N SER A 98 17.60 -3.25 -23.21
CA SER A 98 16.57 -2.89 -24.19
C SER A 98 15.16 -2.95 -23.58
N LEU A 99 14.93 -2.15 -22.54
CA LEU A 99 13.66 -2.07 -21.86
C LEU A 99 13.33 -0.61 -21.56
N ASP A 100 12.09 -0.20 -21.82
CA ASP A 100 11.50 1.06 -21.40
C ASP A 100 10.31 0.79 -20.49
N THR A 101 10.26 1.45 -19.33
CA THR A 101 9.21 1.26 -18.34
C THR A 101 8.51 2.57 -18.01
N ASN A 102 7.29 2.49 -17.50
CA ASN A 102 6.48 3.66 -17.20
C ASN A 102 6.98 4.41 -15.97
N THR A 103 6.78 5.72 -15.97
CA THR A 103 7.14 6.59 -14.84
C THR A 103 5.96 6.86 -13.90
N GLU A 104 4.73 6.65 -14.34
CA GLU A 104 3.49 7.06 -13.71
C GLU A 104 3.26 6.39 -12.35
N ILE A 105 2.51 7.06 -11.46
CA ILE A 105 2.08 6.48 -10.20
C ILE A 105 1.29 5.19 -10.47
N GLY A 106 1.59 4.14 -9.70
CA GLY A 106 0.92 2.85 -9.82
C GLY A 106 1.43 1.94 -10.94
N SER A 107 2.39 2.38 -11.77
CA SER A 107 2.98 1.51 -12.81
C SER A 107 4.06 0.54 -12.29
N GLY A 108 4.42 0.64 -11.00
CA GLY A 108 5.50 -0.14 -10.43
C GLY A 108 5.31 -1.66 -10.52
N ASP A 109 4.08 -2.16 -10.42
CA ASP A 109 3.74 -3.58 -10.53
C ASP A 109 4.04 -4.13 -11.93
N SER A 110 3.50 -3.47 -12.96
CA SER A 110 3.77 -3.85 -14.35
C SER A 110 5.24 -3.70 -14.72
N ASN A 111 5.89 -2.62 -14.26
CA ASN A 111 7.31 -2.41 -14.47
C ASN A 111 8.14 -3.54 -13.82
N THR A 112 7.83 -3.91 -12.58
CA THR A 112 8.52 -5.00 -11.86
C THR A 112 8.44 -6.29 -12.65
N GLN A 113 7.26 -6.66 -13.13
CA GLN A 113 7.09 -7.86 -13.96
C GLN A 113 7.87 -7.78 -15.27
N MET A 114 7.80 -6.64 -15.97
CA MET A 114 8.55 -6.44 -17.23
C MET A 114 10.06 -6.59 -17.02
N ILE A 115 10.60 -6.08 -15.92
CA ILE A 115 12.02 -6.16 -15.59
C ILE A 115 12.42 -7.59 -15.25
N VAL A 116 11.61 -8.31 -14.48
CA VAL A 116 11.85 -9.73 -14.17
C VAL A 116 11.85 -10.57 -15.44
N ASP A 117 10.85 -10.41 -16.29
CA ASP A 117 10.76 -11.13 -17.58
C ASP A 117 11.93 -10.78 -18.51
N GLY A 118 12.33 -9.52 -18.56
CA GLY A 118 13.47 -9.06 -19.33
C GLY A 118 14.79 -9.71 -18.88
N ASN A 119 15.06 -9.72 -17.56
CA ASN A 119 16.27 -10.37 -17.03
C ASN A 119 16.30 -11.88 -17.28
N GLN A 120 15.14 -12.56 -17.30
CA GLN A 120 15.07 -13.99 -17.61
C GLN A 120 15.34 -14.29 -19.10
N ASN A 121 14.90 -13.41 -19.98
CA ASN A 121 14.96 -13.63 -21.42
C ASN A 121 16.21 -13.05 -22.07
N ASP A 122 16.80 -12.02 -21.50
CA ASP A 122 17.95 -11.30 -22.03
C ASP A 122 18.99 -11.06 -20.93
N ASN A 123 19.57 -12.13 -20.45
CA ASN A 123 20.72 -12.11 -19.54
C ASN A 123 22.01 -11.71 -20.27
N SER A 124 21.90 -11.32 -21.51
CA SER A 124 23.08 -10.93 -22.24
C SER A 124 23.46 -9.55 -21.80
N ALA A 125 24.41 -9.44 -21.03
CA ALA A 125 25.54 -8.57 -21.08
C ALA A 125 25.45 -7.32 -22.01
N ASP A 126 24.24 -6.79 -22.25
CA ASP A 126 24.12 -5.53 -22.98
C ASP A 126 24.83 -4.40 -22.24
N GLY A 127 24.96 -4.52 -20.92
CA GLY A 127 25.72 -3.63 -20.07
C GLY A 127 27.03 -4.20 -19.52
N GLY A 128 27.35 -5.47 -19.82
CA GLY A 128 28.54 -6.14 -19.28
C GLY A 128 28.39 -6.58 -17.81
N PHE A 129 27.16 -6.74 -17.34
CA PHE A 129 26.86 -7.24 -16.00
C PHE A 129 26.15 -8.58 -16.10
N GLU A 130 26.66 -9.57 -15.42
CA GLU A 130 25.98 -10.85 -15.23
C GLU A 130 25.53 -10.93 -13.78
N PHE A 131 24.20 -11.07 -13.55
CA PHE A 131 23.62 -11.34 -12.25
C PHE A 131 23.14 -12.79 -12.21
N GLY A 132 23.14 -13.37 -11.01
CA GLY A 132 22.41 -14.60 -10.77
C GLY A 132 20.92 -14.38 -10.98
N SER A 133 20.16 -15.45 -11.20
CA SER A 133 18.74 -15.38 -11.52
C SER A 133 17.89 -14.77 -10.40
N ASP A 134 18.41 -14.71 -9.17
CA ASP A 134 17.62 -14.39 -7.96
C ASP A 134 18.24 -13.29 -7.09
N ASP A 135 19.33 -12.67 -7.50
CA ASP A 135 20.16 -11.78 -6.69
C ASP A 135 20.05 -10.28 -7.04
N TYR A 136 19.02 -9.88 -7.78
CA TYR A 136 18.74 -8.48 -8.11
C TYR A 136 17.39 -8.02 -7.55
N ALA A 137 17.23 -6.71 -7.42
CA ALA A 137 16.15 -6.08 -6.66
C ALA A 137 14.75 -6.56 -7.06
N PHE A 138 14.46 -6.60 -8.36
CA PHE A 138 13.10 -6.92 -8.84
C PHE A 138 12.75 -8.40 -8.65
N LYS A 139 13.70 -9.31 -8.82
CA LYS A 139 13.44 -10.73 -8.58
C LYS A 139 13.20 -11.00 -7.09
N ILE A 140 14.00 -10.37 -6.23
CA ILE A 140 13.84 -10.46 -4.78
C ILE A 140 12.44 -9.97 -4.37
N VAL A 141 11.98 -8.84 -4.93
CA VAL A 141 10.66 -8.28 -4.59
C VAL A 141 9.52 -9.06 -5.22
N ASN A 142 9.69 -9.56 -6.45
CA ASN A 142 8.69 -10.40 -7.12
C ASN A 142 8.40 -11.71 -6.35
N ASP A 143 9.42 -12.27 -5.71
CA ASP A 143 9.30 -13.52 -4.94
C ASP A 143 9.02 -13.26 -3.44
N LEU A 144 8.84 -12.00 -3.07
CA LEU A 144 8.74 -11.60 -1.67
C LEU A 144 7.38 -11.98 -1.07
N GLU A 145 7.42 -12.70 0.05
CA GLU A 145 6.30 -12.80 0.99
C GLU A 145 6.63 -11.96 2.23
N TYR A 146 5.88 -10.89 2.47
CA TYR A 146 6.12 -9.96 3.56
C TYR A 146 4.80 -9.44 4.14
N LYS A 147 4.66 -9.49 5.47
CA LYS A 147 3.44 -9.11 6.18
C LYS A 147 2.18 -9.81 5.60
N ASP A 148 2.28 -11.11 5.35
CA ASP A 148 1.22 -11.99 4.80
C ASP A 148 0.75 -11.60 3.39
N ASN A 149 1.56 -10.83 2.64
CA ASN A 149 1.28 -10.40 1.27
C ASN A 149 2.43 -10.79 0.34
N ASN A 150 2.10 -11.11 -0.93
CA ASN A 150 3.03 -11.54 -1.97
C ASN A 150 2.87 -10.77 -3.29
N ASP A 151 2.23 -9.61 -3.24
CA ASP A 151 1.94 -8.74 -4.38
C ASP A 151 2.76 -7.43 -4.34
N TRP A 152 3.93 -7.50 -3.72
CA TRP A 152 4.85 -6.37 -3.60
C TRP A 152 5.57 -6.10 -4.92
N PHE A 153 5.82 -4.82 -5.18
CA PHE A 153 6.57 -4.35 -6.33
C PHE A 153 7.48 -3.16 -5.97
N ILE A 154 8.44 -2.85 -6.82
CA ILE A 154 9.26 -1.64 -6.68
C ILE A 154 8.53 -0.46 -7.32
N PRO A 155 8.31 0.65 -6.59
CA PRO A 155 7.61 1.82 -7.11
C PRO A 155 8.28 2.45 -8.33
N SER A 156 7.48 3.05 -9.21
CA SER A 156 7.97 3.92 -10.28
C SER A 156 8.54 5.24 -9.75
N ARG A 157 9.20 6.01 -10.61
CA ARG A 157 9.74 7.33 -10.25
C ARG A 157 8.69 8.26 -9.68
N ASP A 158 7.54 8.38 -10.32
CA ASP A 158 6.49 9.29 -9.88
C ASP A 158 5.80 8.76 -8.61
N SER A 159 5.72 7.45 -8.42
CA SER A 159 5.33 6.84 -7.14
C SER A 159 6.33 7.18 -6.01
N MET A 160 7.65 7.11 -6.28
CA MET A 160 8.67 7.51 -5.29
C MET A 160 8.51 8.97 -4.88
N LYS A 161 8.24 9.84 -5.86
CA LYS A 161 7.96 11.26 -5.55
C LYS A 161 6.69 11.43 -4.71
N ALA A 162 5.62 10.72 -5.02
CA ALA A 162 4.39 10.77 -4.23
C ALA A 162 4.60 10.24 -2.80
N ILE A 163 5.39 9.18 -2.61
CA ILE A 163 5.78 8.69 -1.28
C ILE A 163 6.54 9.78 -0.52
N PHE A 164 7.47 10.46 -1.18
CA PHE A 164 8.20 11.57 -0.57
C PHE A 164 7.25 12.70 -0.16
N ASP A 165 6.43 13.21 -1.09
CA ASP A 165 5.57 14.37 -0.86
C ASP A 165 4.46 14.10 0.16
N ASN A 166 3.81 12.93 0.07
CA ASN A 166 2.59 12.62 0.81
C ASN A 166 2.84 11.89 2.14
N VAL A 167 4.02 11.28 2.31
CA VAL A 167 4.34 10.50 3.51
C VAL A 167 5.58 11.03 4.18
N HIS A 168 6.75 10.94 3.54
CA HIS A 168 8.04 11.23 4.17
C HIS A 168 8.17 12.69 4.61
N SER A 169 7.89 13.65 3.71
CA SER A 169 7.99 15.11 4.01
C SER A 169 6.98 15.56 5.06
N GLN A 170 5.94 14.78 5.32
CA GLN A 170 4.95 15.01 6.37
C GLN A 170 5.35 14.39 7.72
N GLY A 171 6.52 13.74 7.77
CA GLY A 171 7.05 13.10 8.97
C GLY A 171 6.49 11.70 9.24
N PHE A 172 5.88 11.08 8.25
CA PHE A 172 5.37 9.70 8.31
C PHE A 172 6.32 8.73 7.63
N GLY A 173 6.10 7.43 7.87
CA GLY A 173 6.85 6.37 7.23
C GLY A 173 8.14 6.01 7.96
N ASN A 174 8.86 5.07 7.36
CA ASN A 174 10.07 4.49 7.92
C ASN A 174 11.24 4.53 6.91
N PHE A 175 11.23 5.50 5.99
CA PHE A 175 12.20 5.59 4.89
C PHE A 175 13.54 6.13 5.41
N ASN A 176 14.63 5.47 4.99
CA ASN A 176 15.97 5.82 5.44
C ASN A 176 16.59 6.91 4.54
N GLU A 177 16.78 8.09 5.10
CA GLU A 177 17.34 9.26 4.42
C GLU A 177 18.81 9.08 3.96
N ASN A 178 19.50 8.06 4.48
CA ASN A 178 20.90 7.78 4.11
C ASN A 178 21.01 6.76 2.95
N LEU A 179 19.89 6.26 2.45
CA LEU A 179 19.86 5.31 1.36
C LEU A 179 19.30 5.94 0.09
N ILE A 180 19.82 5.43 -1.01
CA ILE A 180 19.21 5.58 -2.31
C ILE A 180 18.39 4.33 -2.54
N TYR A 181 17.15 4.51 -2.97
CA TYR A 181 16.25 3.42 -3.29
C TYR A 181 16.11 3.27 -4.80
N TRP A 182 16.04 2.03 -5.28
CA TRP A 182 15.71 1.76 -6.66
C TRP A 182 14.28 2.14 -6.99
N SER A 183 14.06 2.77 -8.13
CA SER A 183 12.74 2.83 -8.77
C SER A 183 12.64 1.84 -9.91
N SER A 184 11.42 1.47 -10.28
CA SER A 184 11.16 0.60 -11.43
C SER A 184 11.19 1.33 -12.77
N THR A 185 11.57 2.62 -12.79
CA THR A 185 11.64 3.40 -14.00
C THR A 185 12.99 3.24 -14.68
N LYS A 186 12.97 2.83 -15.95
CA LYS A 186 14.13 2.67 -16.81
C LYS A 186 13.89 3.32 -18.16
N ILE A 187 14.92 3.92 -18.69
CA ILE A 187 14.95 4.47 -20.05
C ILE A 187 15.63 3.44 -20.96
N GLU A 188 15.01 3.12 -22.08
CA GLU A 188 15.51 2.17 -23.07
C GLU A 188 16.94 2.55 -23.53
N TYR A 189 17.74 1.53 -23.80
CA TYR A 189 19.14 1.65 -24.26
C TYR A 189 20.05 2.48 -23.34
N SER A 190 19.78 2.46 -22.06
CA SER A 190 20.61 3.12 -21.04
C SER A 190 21.11 2.13 -20.00
N PRO A 191 22.40 2.12 -19.65
CA PRO A 191 22.91 1.38 -18.51
C PRO A 191 22.55 2.05 -17.17
N TYR A 192 21.92 3.20 -17.23
CA TYR A 192 21.51 3.95 -16.06
C TYR A 192 20.03 3.78 -15.80
N VAL A 193 19.71 3.64 -14.54
CA VAL A 193 18.35 3.46 -14.02
C VAL A 193 18.06 4.52 -12.96
N MET A 194 16.79 4.75 -12.70
CA MET A 194 16.36 5.75 -11.73
C MET A 194 16.50 5.22 -10.31
N GLY A 195 17.20 5.99 -9.48
CA GLY A 195 17.16 5.83 -8.04
C GLY A 195 16.52 7.06 -7.39
N PHE A 196 16.03 6.93 -6.19
CA PHE A 196 15.37 7.99 -5.44
C PHE A 196 15.93 8.10 -4.03
N ASN A 197 16.11 9.32 -3.56
CA ASN A 197 16.68 9.64 -2.27
C ASN A 197 15.63 10.39 -1.44
N PHE A 198 15.55 10.09 -0.17
CA PHE A 198 14.61 10.67 0.78
C PHE A 198 15.27 11.65 1.75
N ASP A 199 16.43 12.20 1.38
CA ASP A 199 17.11 13.20 2.20
C ASP A 199 16.38 14.56 2.19
N SER A 200 16.91 15.51 2.97
CA SER A 200 16.36 16.86 3.12
C SER A 200 16.38 17.72 1.84
N TRP A 201 16.96 17.23 0.75
CA TRP A 201 17.04 17.95 -0.53
C TRP A 201 15.85 17.71 -1.46
N GLY A 202 14.92 16.88 -1.05
CA GLY A 202 13.64 16.83 -1.71
C GLY A 202 13.35 15.64 -2.62
N GLY A 203 13.87 14.48 -2.33
CA GLY A 203 13.47 13.25 -3.01
C GLY A 203 13.67 13.27 -4.53
N GLU A 204 14.70 13.94 -5.02
CA GLU A 204 14.96 14.03 -6.46
C GLU A 204 15.40 12.67 -7.04
N ALA A 205 14.82 12.31 -8.17
CA ALA A 205 15.25 11.16 -8.94
C ALA A 205 16.65 11.41 -9.54
N PHE A 206 17.53 10.45 -9.44
CA PHE A 206 18.86 10.50 -10.08
C PHE A 206 19.09 9.25 -10.92
N LEU A 207 20.05 9.34 -11.83
CA LEU A 207 20.45 8.21 -12.66
C LEU A 207 21.61 7.49 -12.00
N GLY A 208 21.42 6.20 -11.67
CA GLY A 208 22.45 5.32 -11.15
C GLY A 208 22.77 4.19 -12.13
N SER A 209 23.97 3.60 -12.00
CA SER A 209 24.31 2.38 -12.76
C SER A 209 23.47 1.21 -12.23
N CYS A 210 22.90 0.42 -13.14
CA CYS A 210 22.10 -0.76 -12.79
C CYS A 210 22.86 -1.80 -11.96
N ALA A 211 24.19 -1.82 -12.03
CA ALA A 211 25.05 -2.71 -11.25
C ALA A 211 25.37 -2.17 -9.85
N SER A 212 25.13 -0.90 -9.56
CA SER A 212 25.40 -0.34 -8.24
C SER A 212 24.41 -0.90 -7.22
N PRO A 213 24.84 -1.26 -6.01
CA PRO A 213 23.92 -1.72 -4.97
C PRO A 213 23.19 -0.52 -4.33
N ASN A 214 21.86 -0.57 -4.30
CA ASN A 214 21.01 0.40 -3.61
C ASN A 214 19.90 -0.28 -2.79
N GLY A 215 19.24 0.48 -1.94
CA GLY A 215 18.16 -0.01 -1.08
C GLY A 215 16.89 -0.37 -1.86
N ILE A 216 16.05 -1.18 -1.24
CA ILE A 216 14.73 -1.55 -1.76
C ILE A 216 13.65 -0.87 -0.93
N LEU A 217 12.76 -0.19 -1.61
CA LEU A 217 11.47 0.26 -1.12
C LEU A 217 10.39 -0.52 -1.87
N ILE A 218 9.42 -1.03 -1.16
CA ILE A 218 8.35 -1.84 -1.73
C ILE A 218 7.00 -1.15 -1.60
N ALA A 219 6.14 -1.36 -2.59
CA ALA A 219 4.75 -0.90 -2.58
C ALA A 219 3.81 -2.02 -3.01
N ARG A 220 2.53 -1.87 -2.69
CA ARG A 220 1.46 -2.75 -3.16
C ARG A 220 0.16 -1.98 -3.35
N LYS A 221 -0.69 -2.47 -4.26
CA LYS A 221 -2.06 -1.97 -4.48
C LYS A 221 -3.03 -2.66 -3.54
N ILE A 222 -4.03 -1.90 -3.09
CA ILE A 222 -5.14 -2.37 -2.26
C ILE A 222 -6.43 -1.94 -2.96
N ASN A 223 -7.25 -2.92 -3.32
CA ASN A 223 -8.54 -2.74 -4.00
C ASN A 223 -9.68 -2.97 -3.03
#